data_ad16b35a93ab5988889584cbe5773b9d
#
_entry.id   ad16b35a93ab5988889584cbe5773b9d
#
_cell.length_a   1.000
_cell.length_b   1.000
_cell.length_c   1.000
_cell.angle_alpha   90.00
_cell.angle_beta   90.00
_cell.angle_gamma   90.00
#
_symmetry.space_group_name_H-M   'P 1'
#
loop_
_entity.id
_entity.type
_entity.pdbx_description
1 polymer ?
#
loop_
_entity_poly.entity_id
_entity_poly.type
_entity_poly.pdbx_seq_one_letter_code
_entity_poly.pdbx_strand_id
1 'polypeptide(L)'
;SCGEPFGPPRNPGRAPAIPNPCPGDLPPDFGGSPAAGLRHFRQHMKLLRLSCAASVGAVALFLAGCSSYPPAVGTGSSFKGPVGLQLYSLRAQFTKSVPQAIEMTQNLGIHDVELAGTYNLPPETLRRMLVDAGLNPVSGHFSYDRYRDNPEGVAQEAKALGLKFAGVAWLPHQGSLDEAECRDAASVFNKAGAVLAGHGIQFFYHCHGYEFEPHGQGTLMDLLMQETDPRHVAFEMDTTWVFFPGQDPAAWLLKYPSRWQLMHLKDLKKGVATGSMSGSTDPNNDVVLGTGQLNWPSILKAARKIGVKYYFIEDEAAVAPEQIPQSLRYLEQVRF
;
A
#
# COMPACT_ATOMS: atom_id res chain seq x y z
N SER A 1 -49.31 -7.97 -38.00
CA SER A 1 -48.48 -6.94 -37.40
C SER A 1 -47.36 -7.64 -36.61
N CYS A 2 -46.17 -7.60 -37.19
CA CYS A 2 -45.02 -8.30 -36.70
C CYS A 2 -44.37 -7.48 -35.56
N GLY A 3 -44.14 -8.15 -34.40
CA GLY A 3 -43.32 -7.60 -33.31
C GLY A 3 -41.86 -7.99 -33.54
N GLU A 4 -41.00 -6.99 -33.46
CA GLU A 4 -39.54 -7.19 -33.50
C GLU A 4 -39.03 -7.73 -32.15
N PRO A 5 -37.95 -8.53 -32.15
CA PRO A 5 -37.38 -9.11 -30.92
C PRO A 5 -36.44 -8.10 -30.20
N PHE A 6 -36.60 -8.04 -28.90
CA PHE A 6 -35.71 -7.30 -27.97
C PHE A 6 -34.25 -7.73 -28.11
N GLY A 7 -33.36 -6.79 -28.34
CA GLY A 7 -31.94 -6.98 -28.26
C GLY A 7 -31.44 -7.11 -26.81
N PRO A 8 -30.22 -7.68 -26.60
CA PRO A 8 -29.70 -7.95 -25.26
C PRO A 8 -29.33 -6.66 -24.51
N PRO A 9 -29.35 -6.67 -23.16
CA PRO A 9 -29.07 -5.50 -22.35
C PRO A 9 -27.62 -5.04 -22.48
N ARG A 10 -27.44 -3.73 -22.57
CA ARG A 10 -26.11 -3.08 -22.63
C ARG A 10 -25.37 -3.23 -21.31
N ASN A 11 -24.13 -3.67 -21.40
CA ASN A 11 -23.18 -3.85 -20.31
C ASN A 11 -22.74 -2.47 -19.77
N PRO A 12 -22.94 -2.12 -18.50
CA PRO A 12 -22.38 -0.91 -17.90
C PRO A 12 -21.05 -1.24 -17.24
N GLY A 13 -19.93 -0.89 -17.84
CA GLY A 13 -18.65 -1.04 -17.14
C GLY A 13 -17.40 -1.11 -18.03
N ARG A 14 -17.30 -0.19 -18.97
CA ARG A 14 -15.99 0.05 -19.59
C ARG A 14 -15.60 1.50 -19.33
N ALA A 15 -14.65 1.72 -18.44
CA ALA A 15 -13.99 3.01 -18.31
C ALA A 15 -13.36 3.40 -19.64
N PRO A 16 -13.41 4.68 -20.05
CA PRO A 16 -12.86 5.11 -21.33
C PRO A 16 -11.34 4.98 -21.32
N ALA A 17 -10.79 4.31 -22.33
CA ALA A 17 -9.38 4.31 -22.62
C ALA A 17 -8.96 5.74 -23.02
N ILE A 18 -7.95 6.27 -22.34
CA ILE A 18 -7.34 7.56 -22.68
C ILE A 18 -6.46 7.33 -23.92
N PRO A 19 -6.62 8.11 -25.01
CA PRO A 19 -5.79 7.97 -26.20
C PRO A 19 -4.38 8.48 -25.95
N ASN A 20 -3.37 7.75 -26.46
CA ASN A 20 -1.99 8.18 -26.53
C ASN A 20 -1.86 9.42 -27.42
N PRO A 21 -1.08 10.44 -27.06
CA PRO A 21 -0.72 11.53 -27.96
C PRO A 21 0.37 11.08 -28.95
N CYS A 22 0.18 11.49 -30.23
CA CYS A 22 1.16 11.34 -31.30
C CYS A 22 2.41 12.20 -31.06
N PRO A 23 3.58 11.78 -31.58
CA PRO A 23 4.83 12.53 -31.46
C PRO A 23 4.94 13.62 -32.54
N GLY A 24 5.23 14.83 -32.10
CA GLY A 24 5.59 15.93 -33.01
C GLY A 24 5.38 17.28 -32.31
N ASP A 25 6.47 17.84 -31.86
CA ASP A 25 6.83 19.26 -31.87
C ASP A 25 7.78 19.60 -30.72
N LEU A 26 9.07 19.60 -31.06
CA LEU A 26 10.15 20.21 -30.28
C LEU A 26 10.35 21.65 -30.74
N PRO A 27 10.47 22.64 -29.87
CA PRO A 27 11.06 23.93 -30.19
C PRO A 27 12.59 23.91 -30.02
N PRO A 28 13.32 24.85 -30.68
CA PRO A 28 14.73 24.68 -30.99
C PRO A 28 15.71 25.06 -29.86
N ASP A 29 16.87 24.42 -29.97
CA ASP A 29 18.13 24.67 -29.29
C ASP A 29 18.53 26.14 -29.18
N PHE A 30 18.91 26.58 -27.99
CA PHE A 30 19.83 27.70 -27.82
C PHE A 30 21.09 27.21 -27.11
N GLY A 31 22.10 26.98 -27.93
CA GLY A 31 23.46 26.80 -27.47
C GLY A 31 24.06 28.11 -26.98
N GLY A 32 24.90 28.02 -26.00
CA GLY A 32 25.68 29.14 -25.46
C GLY A 32 26.54 28.75 -24.27
N SER A 33 27.73 28.20 -24.54
CA SER A 33 28.88 28.31 -23.63
C SER A 33 29.73 29.46 -24.12
N PRO A 34 30.43 30.24 -23.25
CA PRO A 34 31.77 29.82 -22.86
C PRO A 34 32.24 30.20 -21.45
N ALA A 35 33.26 29.48 -21.04
CA ALA A 35 34.21 29.66 -19.98
C ALA A 35 34.68 31.11 -19.72
N ALA A 36 35.00 31.43 -18.46
CA ALA A 36 36.24 32.03 -17.96
C ALA A 36 35.99 32.74 -16.61
N GLY A 37 36.87 32.50 -15.62
CA GLY A 37 36.96 33.36 -14.45
C GLY A 37 37.46 32.67 -13.17
N LEU A 38 38.65 32.04 -13.24
CA LEU A 38 39.48 31.82 -12.07
C LEU A 38 40.10 33.16 -11.65
N ARG A 39 40.02 33.55 -10.36
CA ARG A 39 41.16 34.06 -9.58
C ARG A 39 40.74 34.55 -8.17
N HIS A 40 41.45 33.96 -7.19
CA HIS A 40 41.97 34.59 -5.97
C HIS A 40 41.04 35.19 -4.92
N PHE A 41 40.99 34.51 -3.78
CA PHE A 41 41.37 35.18 -2.51
C PHE A 41 41.92 34.13 -1.51
N ARG A 42 43.22 34.10 -1.36
CA ARG A 42 43.98 33.56 -0.22
C ARG A 42 44.40 34.71 0.68
N GLN A 43 44.47 34.45 1.97
CA GLN A 43 45.12 35.12 3.10
C GLN A 43 44.10 35.75 4.07
N HIS A 44 44.02 35.29 5.34
CA HIS A 44 45.02 35.46 6.40
C HIS A 44 44.74 34.52 7.59
N MET A 45 45.67 33.66 7.88
CA MET A 45 45.84 33.05 9.19
C MET A 45 46.65 33.99 10.07
N LYS A 46 46.21 34.27 11.29
CA LYS A 46 47.09 34.67 12.39
C LYS A 46 46.64 34.00 13.70
N LEU A 47 47.56 33.27 14.22
CA LEU A 47 47.59 32.66 15.54
C LEU A 47 47.43 33.71 16.67
N LEU A 48 46.68 33.34 17.70
CA LEU A 48 46.97 33.79 19.06
C LEU A 48 46.81 32.60 20.00
N ARG A 49 47.92 32.11 20.55
CA ARG A 49 47.96 31.22 21.72
C ARG A 49 47.86 32.12 22.96
N LEU A 50 46.98 31.78 23.87
CA LEU A 50 47.13 32.13 25.29
C LEU A 50 46.64 30.97 26.15
N SER A 51 47.58 30.47 26.92
CA SER A 51 47.35 29.49 27.99
C SER A 51 46.75 30.20 29.20
N CYS A 52 45.74 29.58 29.81
CA CYS A 52 45.50 29.70 31.25
C CYS A 52 44.78 28.43 31.74
N ALA A 53 45.47 27.72 32.60
CA ALA A 53 44.99 26.62 33.37
C ALA A 53 44.07 27.16 34.50
N ALA A 54 42.88 26.63 34.63
CA ALA A 54 42.12 26.62 35.87
C ALA A 54 41.19 25.43 35.87
N SER A 55 41.51 24.48 36.75
CA SER A 55 40.73 23.29 37.07
C SER A 55 39.48 23.70 37.82
N VAL A 56 38.28 23.42 37.26
CA VAL A 56 37.06 23.33 38.04
C VAL A 56 36.31 22.10 37.54
N GLY A 57 36.16 21.13 38.44
CA GLY A 57 35.42 19.92 38.18
C GLY A 57 33.93 20.24 37.94
N ALA A 58 33.47 20.07 36.73
CA ALA A 58 32.06 20.02 36.39
C ALA A 58 31.66 18.55 36.34
N VAL A 59 30.95 18.10 37.38
CA VAL A 59 30.17 16.87 37.37
C VAL A 59 29.09 17.07 36.29
N ALA A 60 29.32 16.50 35.13
CA ALA A 60 28.30 16.41 34.09
C ALA A 60 27.27 15.36 34.56
N LEU A 61 26.18 15.84 35.18
CA LEU A 61 24.94 15.07 35.25
C LEU A 61 24.48 14.82 33.81
N PHE A 62 24.79 13.65 33.28
CA PHE A 62 24.04 13.11 32.13
C PHE A 62 22.62 12.87 32.59
N LEU A 63 21.77 13.87 32.49
CA LEU A 63 20.35 13.66 32.38
C LEU A 63 20.15 12.91 31.07
N ALA A 64 20.07 11.57 31.17
CA ALA A 64 19.48 10.75 30.14
C ALA A 64 18.01 11.18 30.01
N GLY A 65 17.79 12.25 29.27
CA GLY A 65 16.48 12.59 28.79
C GLY A 65 16.03 11.42 27.92
N CYS A 66 15.16 10.57 28.48
CA CYS A 66 14.33 9.72 27.66
C CYS A 66 13.55 10.69 26.75
N SER A 67 14.09 10.90 25.56
CA SER A 67 13.34 11.49 24.46
C SER A 67 12.22 10.50 24.15
N SER A 68 11.12 10.63 24.88
CA SER A 68 9.88 9.95 24.52
C SER A 68 9.38 10.67 23.26
N TYR A 69 9.80 10.18 22.10
CA TYR A 69 9.09 10.53 20.88
C TYR A 69 7.61 10.25 21.12
N PRO A 70 6.70 11.16 20.73
CA PRO A 70 5.29 10.87 20.81
C PRO A 70 5.03 9.53 20.11
N PRO A 71 4.13 8.70 20.63
CA PRO A 71 3.79 7.44 19.97
C PRO A 71 3.39 7.74 18.52
N ALA A 72 3.80 6.87 17.59
CA ALA A 72 3.41 7.01 16.20
C ALA A 72 1.86 7.00 16.12
N VAL A 73 1.30 7.84 15.26
CA VAL A 73 -0.14 7.97 15.07
C VAL A 73 -0.77 6.58 14.81
N GLY A 74 -1.97 6.35 15.30
CA GLY A 74 -2.66 5.07 15.15
C GLY A 74 -2.07 3.94 16.00
N THR A 75 -1.15 4.20 16.95
CA THR A 75 -0.58 3.18 17.83
C THR A 75 -0.96 3.42 19.29
N GLY A 76 -1.16 2.34 20.02
CA GLY A 76 -1.62 2.40 21.40
C GLY A 76 -0.98 1.33 22.30
N SER A 77 -1.60 1.07 23.44
CA SER A 77 -1.06 0.11 24.40
C SER A 77 -1.08 -1.34 23.90
N SER A 78 -2.06 -1.72 23.09
CA SER A 78 -2.19 -3.06 22.53
C SER A 78 -1.69 -3.13 21.09
N PHE A 79 -2.09 -2.22 20.22
CA PHE A 79 -1.67 -2.16 18.83
C PHE A 79 -0.42 -1.28 18.67
N LYS A 80 0.65 -1.85 18.11
CA LYS A 80 1.96 -1.19 17.98
C LYS A 80 2.31 -0.74 16.58
N GLY A 81 1.46 -1.08 15.60
CA GLY A 81 1.72 -0.76 14.19
C GLY A 81 2.89 -1.57 13.60
N PRO A 82 3.61 -1.01 12.60
CA PRO A 82 3.38 0.31 12.03
C PRO A 82 2.06 0.39 11.26
N VAL A 83 1.38 1.53 11.31
CA VAL A 83 0.18 1.80 10.52
C VAL A 83 0.48 2.82 9.43
N GLY A 84 0.05 2.51 8.23
CA GLY A 84 0.15 3.34 7.05
C GLY A 84 -1.22 3.62 6.42
N LEU A 85 -1.19 4.19 5.23
CA LEU A 85 -2.37 4.46 4.42
C LEU A 85 -2.21 3.86 3.03
N GLN A 86 -3.23 3.10 2.57
CA GLN A 86 -3.39 2.80 1.16
C GLN A 86 -3.93 4.04 0.45
N LEU A 87 -3.14 4.59 -0.49
CA LEU A 87 -3.44 5.89 -1.11
C LEU A 87 -4.67 5.86 -2.05
N TYR A 88 -5.21 4.68 -2.36
CA TYR A 88 -6.49 4.56 -3.05
C TYR A 88 -7.64 5.17 -2.25
N SER A 89 -7.54 5.19 -0.94
CA SER A 89 -8.48 5.89 -0.05
C SER A 89 -8.63 7.38 -0.38
N LEU A 90 -7.58 7.99 -0.92
CA LEU A 90 -7.55 9.40 -1.32
C LEU A 90 -7.52 9.57 -2.86
N ARG A 91 -7.98 8.55 -3.63
CA ARG A 91 -7.93 8.57 -5.11
C ARG A 91 -8.55 9.81 -5.74
N ALA A 92 -9.65 10.30 -5.17
CA ALA A 92 -10.31 11.51 -5.65
C ALA A 92 -9.45 12.77 -5.45
N GLN A 93 -8.67 12.83 -4.36
CA GLN A 93 -7.74 13.91 -4.06
C GLN A 93 -6.51 13.83 -4.96
N PHE A 94 -5.93 12.65 -5.12
CA PHE A 94 -4.81 12.41 -6.03
C PHE A 94 -5.15 12.72 -7.49
N THR A 95 -6.37 12.43 -7.93
CA THR A 95 -6.84 12.78 -9.28
C THR A 95 -6.89 14.30 -9.47
N LYS A 96 -7.21 15.07 -8.42
CA LYS A 96 -7.30 16.54 -8.50
C LYS A 96 -5.91 17.19 -8.41
N SER A 97 -5.08 16.77 -7.46
CA SER A 97 -3.77 17.35 -7.22
C SER A 97 -2.89 16.42 -6.38
N VAL A 98 -1.88 15.83 -7.00
CA VAL A 98 -0.92 14.96 -6.29
C VAL A 98 -0.23 15.70 -5.11
N PRO A 99 0.29 16.95 -5.25
CA PRO A 99 0.90 17.65 -4.13
C PRO A 99 -0.05 17.85 -2.95
N GLN A 100 -1.29 18.24 -3.20
CA GLN A 100 -2.28 18.47 -2.13
C GLN A 100 -2.70 17.15 -1.44
N ALA A 101 -2.82 16.05 -2.19
CA ALA A 101 -3.12 14.75 -1.61
C ALA A 101 -1.96 14.22 -0.75
N ILE A 102 -0.71 14.46 -1.16
CA ILE A 102 0.48 14.18 -0.35
C ILE A 102 0.48 15.00 0.94
N GLU A 103 0.22 16.30 0.87
CA GLU A 103 0.10 17.18 2.04
C GLU A 103 -1.03 16.71 2.98
N MET A 104 -2.18 16.33 2.43
CA MET A 104 -3.27 15.75 3.23
C MET A 104 -2.84 14.49 3.95
N THR A 105 -2.12 13.59 3.28
CA THR A 105 -1.59 12.35 3.89
C THR A 105 -0.59 12.67 5.00
N GLN A 106 0.32 13.61 4.77
CA GLN A 106 1.28 14.08 5.77
C GLN A 106 0.58 14.64 7.01
N ASN A 107 -0.47 15.43 6.82
CA ASN A 107 -1.24 16.04 7.91
C ASN A 107 -2.00 15.02 8.80
N LEU A 108 -2.18 13.79 8.33
CA LEU A 108 -2.67 12.68 9.15
C LEU A 108 -1.63 12.18 10.17
N GLY A 109 -0.35 12.57 10.02
CA GLY A 109 0.76 12.07 10.84
C GLY A 109 1.20 10.65 10.47
N ILE A 110 0.73 10.12 9.35
CA ILE A 110 1.12 8.81 8.80
C ILE A 110 2.46 8.96 8.08
N HIS A 111 3.34 7.96 8.23
CA HIS A 111 4.62 7.92 7.54
C HIS A 111 4.67 6.87 6.44
N ASP A 112 4.18 5.67 6.69
CA ASP A 112 4.21 4.59 5.70
C ASP A 112 2.99 4.68 4.77
N VAL A 113 3.22 4.53 3.46
CA VAL A 113 2.13 4.55 2.48
C VAL A 113 2.27 3.36 1.52
N GLU A 114 1.12 2.91 1.06
CA GLU A 114 1.00 1.98 -0.04
C GLU A 114 0.44 2.70 -1.27
N LEU A 115 1.12 2.52 -2.41
CA LEU A 115 0.81 3.23 -3.64
C LEU A 115 -0.26 2.48 -4.44
N ALA A 116 -1.28 3.20 -4.89
CA ALA A 116 -2.30 2.71 -5.83
C ALA A 116 -1.95 2.98 -7.30
N GLY A 117 -0.77 3.54 -7.56
CA GLY A 117 -0.27 3.88 -8.89
C GLY A 117 0.73 5.03 -8.84
N THR A 118 1.19 5.48 -10.01
CA THR A 118 2.17 6.57 -10.13
C THR A 118 1.54 7.94 -10.45
N TYR A 119 0.23 8.00 -10.62
CA TYR A 119 -0.51 9.23 -10.94
C TYR A 119 0.03 9.97 -12.18
N ASN A 120 0.49 9.21 -13.18
CA ASN A 120 1.16 9.69 -14.41
C ASN A 120 2.47 10.46 -14.17
N LEU A 121 3.10 10.30 -13.01
CA LEU A 121 4.42 10.85 -12.72
C LEU A 121 5.52 9.80 -12.99
N PRO A 122 6.73 10.25 -13.37
CA PRO A 122 7.90 9.36 -13.35
C PRO A 122 8.13 8.82 -11.92
N PRO A 123 8.49 7.53 -11.77
CA PRO A 123 8.64 6.88 -10.47
C PRO A 123 9.54 7.64 -9.49
N GLU A 124 10.70 8.11 -9.96
CA GLU A 124 11.66 8.85 -9.14
C GLU A 124 11.12 10.23 -8.71
N THR A 125 10.28 10.84 -9.54
CA THR A 125 9.62 12.10 -9.22
C THR A 125 8.60 11.90 -8.10
N LEU A 126 7.72 10.89 -8.24
CA LEU A 126 6.75 10.57 -7.19
C LEU A 126 7.45 10.21 -5.89
N ARG A 127 8.48 9.33 -5.95
CA ARG A 127 9.27 8.97 -4.76
C ARG A 127 9.83 10.20 -4.06
N ARG A 128 10.46 11.11 -4.81
CA ARG A 128 11.03 12.32 -4.23
C ARG A 128 9.96 13.17 -3.54
N MET A 129 8.80 13.40 -4.19
CA MET A 129 7.70 14.17 -3.61
C MET A 129 7.20 13.56 -2.29
N LEU A 130 7.07 12.22 -2.23
CA LEU A 130 6.66 11.53 -1.02
C LEU A 130 7.72 11.66 0.08
N VAL A 131 8.98 11.40 -0.23
CA VAL A 131 10.09 11.46 0.74
C VAL A 131 10.30 12.88 1.27
N ASP A 132 10.23 13.90 0.41
CA ASP A 132 10.34 15.32 0.81
C ASP A 132 9.19 15.73 1.75
N ALA A 133 8.03 15.08 1.64
CA ALA A 133 6.90 15.22 2.57
C ALA A 133 6.99 14.32 3.81
N GLY A 134 8.08 13.57 4.00
CA GLY A 134 8.24 12.65 5.13
C GLY A 134 7.44 11.34 5.01
N LEU A 135 6.93 11.02 3.81
CA LEU A 135 6.22 9.79 3.54
C LEU A 135 7.17 8.72 2.98
N ASN A 136 7.03 7.51 3.46
CA ASN A 136 7.83 6.35 3.06
C ASN A 136 6.97 5.41 2.20
N PRO A 137 7.18 5.32 0.88
CA PRO A 137 6.48 4.36 0.04
C PRO A 137 7.02 2.94 0.33
N VAL A 138 6.26 2.18 1.11
CA VAL A 138 6.66 0.83 1.53
C VAL A 138 6.25 -0.20 0.49
N SER A 139 5.05 -0.03 -0.07
CA SER A 139 4.34 -1.00 -0.89
C SER A 139 3.64 -0.32 -2.05
N GLY A 140 3.25 -1.09 -3.07
CA GLY A 140 2.46 -0.58 -4.18
C GLY A 140 1.90 -1.67 -5.07
N HIS A 141 0.76 -1.39 -5.69
CA HIS A 141 0.05 -2.29 -6.58
C HIS A 141 0.37 -2.01 -8.05
N PHE A 142 0.55 -3.09 -8.81
CA PHE A 142 0.72 -3.08 -10.25
C PHE A 142 -0.27 -4.08 -10.87
N SER A 143 -0.66 -3.87 -12.14
CA SER A 143 -1.63 -4.76 -12.77
C SER A 143 -1.06 -6.17 -13.00
N TYR A 144 -1.94 -7.17 -12.94
CA TYR A 144 -1.61 -8.58 -13.22
C TYR A 144 -0.90 -8.75 -14.56
N ASP A 145 -1.41 -8.11 -15.62
CA ASP A 145 -0.84 -8.20 -16.96
C ASP A 145 0.63 -7.75 -17.01
N ARG A 146 1.01 -6.73 -16.26
CA ARG A 146 2.39 -6.27 -16.18
C ARG A 146 3.31 -7.32 -15.56
N TYR A 147 2.86 -8.01 -14.53
CA TYR A 147 3.62 -9.11 -13.93
C TYR A 147 3.73 -10.32 -14.84
N ARG A 148 2.67 -10.66 -15.58
CA ARG A 148 2.65 -11.74 -16.55
C ARG A 148 3.63 -11.47 -17.70
N ASP A 149 3.56 -10.27 -18.27
CA ASP A 149 4.23 -9.93 -19.54
C ASP A 149 5.65 -9.38 -19.34
N ASN A 150 5.88 -8.58 -18.27
CA ASN A 150 7.17 -7.94 -18.02
C ASN A 150 7.46 -7.74 -16.52
N PRO A 151 7.67 -8.81 -15.74
CA PRO A 151 7.97 -8.69 -14.31
C PRO A 151 9.26 -7.91 -14.01
N GLU A 152 10.26 -7.96 -14.91
CA GLU A 152 11.50 -7.19 -14.78
C GLU A 152 11.25 -5.67 -14.83
N GLY A 153 10.39 -5.21 -15.76
CA GLY A 153 10.01 -3.80 -15.83
C GLY A 153 9.26 -3.33 -14.57
N VAL A 154 8.42 -4.20 -13.98
CA VAL A 154 7.79 -3.90 -12.70
C VAL A 154 8.82 -3.81 -11.57
N ALA A 155 9.79 -4.74 -11.51
CA ALA A 155 10.82 -4.72 -10.49
C ALA A 155 11.69 -3.45 -10.55
N GLN A 156 12.03 -3.00 -11.77
CA GLN A 156 12.78 -1.75 -11.98
C GLN A 156 11.97 -0.52 -11.51
N GLU A 157 10.69 -0.44 -11.86
CA GLU A 157 9.81 0.65 -11.43
C GLU A 157 9.60 0.65 -9.91
N ALA A 158 9.33 -0.52 -9.31
CA ALA A 158 9.19 -0.66 -7.87
C ALA A 158 10.47 -0.24 -7.13
N LYS A 159 11.65 -0.58 -7.68
CA LYS A 159 12.95 -0.13 -7.17
C LYS A 159 13.12 1.39 -7.28
N ALA A 160 12.73 1.99 -8.39
CA ALA A 160 12.78 3.45 -8.59
C ALA A 160 11.86 4.19 -7.61
N LEU A 161 10.67 3.63 -7.32
CA LEU A 161 9.75 4.09 -6.28
C LEU A 161 10.30 3.87 -4.86
N GLY A 162 11.28 2.98 -4.68
CA GLY A 162 11.86 2.64 -3.37
C GLY A 162 11.04 1.65 -2.56
N LEU A 163 10.18 0.87 -3.21
CA LEU A 163 9.29 -0.08 -2.56
C LEU A 163 10.06 -1.27 -1.96
N LYS A 164 9.56 -1.77 -0.84
CA LYS A 164 9.96 -3.06 -0.25
C LYS A 164 9.06 -4.20 -0.70
N PHE A 165 7.80 -3.87 -1.02
CA PHE A 165 6.77 -4.80 -1.46
C PHE A 165 6.13 -4.28 -2.74
N ALA A 166 5.87 -5.17 -3.69
CA ALA A 166 5.16 -4.83 -4.91
C ALA A 166 4.22 -5.97 -5.29
N GLY A 167 2.95 -5.69 -5.45
CA GLY A 167 1.91 -6.71 -5.53
C GLY A 167 0.85 -6.48 -6.59
N VAL A 168 -0.03 -7.47 -6.67
CA VAL A 168 -1.25 -7.48 -7.50
C VAL A 168 -2.45 -7.37 -6.58
N ALA A 169 -3.37 -6.44 -6.90
CA ALA A 169 -4.63 -6.30 -6.15
C ALA A 169 -5.85 -6.91 -6.85
N TRP A 170 -5.73 -7.30 -8.11
CA TRP A 170 -6.86 -7.80 -8.88
C TRP A 170 -6.42 -8.89 -9.86
N LEU A 171 -7.11 -10.04 -9.82
CA LEU A 171 -6.97 -11.09 -10.83
C LEU A 171 -8.01 -10.88 -11.93
N PRO A 172 -7.61 -10.84 -13.21
CA PRO A 172 -8.56 -10.86 -14.31
C PRO A 172 -9.32 -12.19 -14.33
N HIS A 173 -10.65 -12.14 -14.23
CA HIS A 173 -11.52 -13.30 -14.34
C HIS A 173 -12.86 -12.91 -14.94
N GLN A 174 -13.60 -13.88 -15.48
CA GLN A 174 -14.94 -13.67 -16.00
C GLN A 174 -15.95 -14.51 -15.22
N GLY A 175 -16.89 -13.85 -14.54
CA GLY A 175 -17.78 -14.52 -13.61
C GLY A 175 -17.09 -14.84 -12.28
N SER A 176 -17.33 -16.02 -11.69
CA SER A 176 -16.56 -16.48 -10.53
C SER A 176 -15.17 -16.90 -10.95
N LEU A 177 -14.18 -16.63 -10.10
CA LEU A 177 -12.82 -17.15 -10.27
C LEU A 177 -12.87 -18.69 -10.29
N ASP A 178 -12.11 -19.32 -11.18
CA ASP A 178 -12.05 -20.77 -11.29
C ASP A 178 -10.65 -21.34 -10.96
N GLU A 179 -10.57 -22.68 -10.91
CA GLU A 179 -9.33 -23.38 -10.61
C GLU A 179 -8.22 -23.11 -11.64
N ALA A 180 -8.56 -23.03 -12.94
CA ALA A 180 -7.60 -22.84 -14.01
C ALA A 180 -7.00 -21.44 -13.95
N GLU A 181 -7.83 -20.42 -13.77
CA GLU A 181 -7.42 -19.02 -13.57
C GLU A 181 -6.55 -18.88 -12.31
N CYS A 182 -6.91 -19.57 -11.23
CA CYS A 182 -6.16 -19.57 -9.98
C CYS A 182 -4.77 -20.20 -10.14
N ARG A 183 -4.64 -21.33 -10.86
CA ARG A 183 -3.34 -21.96 -11.15
C ARG A 183 -2.47 -21.13 -12.08
N ASP A 184 -3.07 -20.49 -13.09
CA ASP A 184 -2.35 -19.55 -13.96
C ASP A 184 -1.81 -18.38 -13.13
N ALA A 185 -2.63 -17.79 -12.26
CA ALA A 185 -2.22 -16.75 -11.35
C ALA A 185 -1.06 -17.19 -10.44
N ALA A 186 -1.11 -18.37 -9.86
CA ALA A 186 -0.02 -18.91 -9.04
C ALA A 186 1.29 -19.03 -9.83
N SER A 187 1.21 -19.49 -11.08
CA SER A 187 2.38 -19.57 -11.99
C SER A 187 2.99 -18.18 -12.25
N VAL A 188 2.16 -17.19 -12.57
CA VAL A 188 2.60 -15.80 -12.77
C VAL A 188 3.22 -15.24 -11.49
N PHE A 189 2.61 -15.45 -10.33
CA PHE A 189 3.10 -14.98 -9.04
C PHE A 189 4.44 -15.58 -8.67
N ASN A 190 4.64 -16.88 -8.88
CA ASN A 190 5.92 -17.55 -8.65
C ASN A 190 7.03 -16.97 -9.51
N LYS A 191 6.77 -16.78 -10.81
CA LYS A 191 7.72 -16.17 -11.75
C LYS A 191 8.04 -14.73 -11.36
N ALA A 192 7.02 -13.91 -11.13
CA ALA A 192 7.17 -12.51 -10.76
C ALA A 192 7.88 -12.37 -9.41
N GLY A 193 7.49 -13.18 -8.42
CA GLY A 193 8.11 -13.17 -7.10
C GLY A 193 9.60 -13.51 -7.13
N ALA A 194 10.01 -14.49 -7.95
CA ALA A 194 11.41 -14.82 -8.13
C ALA A 194 12.22 -13.66 -8.76
N VAL A 195 11.64 -12.97 -9.76
CA VAL A 195 12.26 -11.79 -10.38
C VAL A 195 12.40 -10.64 -9.37
N LEU A 196 11.32 -10.28 -8.68
CA LEU A 196 11.34 -9.21 -7.68
C LEU A 196 12.31 -9.48 -6.54
N ALA A 197 12.42 -10.74 -6.09
CA ALA A 197 13.38 -11.15 -5.07
C ALA A 197 14.83 -10.88 -5.49
N GLY A 198 15.16 -11.02 -6.77
CA GLY A 198 16.47 -10.66 -7.35
C GLY A 198 16.78 -9.16 -7.22
N HIS A 199 15.78 -8.32 -7.07
CA HIS A 199 15.89 -6.88 -6.84
C HIS A 199 15.74 -6.47 -5.35
N GLY A 200 15.59 -7.45 -4.44
CA GLY A 200 15.38 -7.21 -3.01
C GLY A 200 13.97 -6.74 -2.66
N ILE A 201 13.00 -7.00 -3.53
CA ILE A 201 11.59 -6.62 -3.38
C ILE A 201 10.77 -7.90 -3.16
N GLN A 202 9.86 -7.89 -2.18
CA GLN A 202 8.94 -9.00 -1.93
C GLN A 202 7.68 -8.83 -2.78
N PHE A 203 7.37 -9.83 -3.59
CA PHE A 203 6.06 -9.90 -4.26
C PHE A 203 4.97 -10.25 -3.26
N PHE A 204 3.78 -9.66 -3.42
CA PHE A 204 2.59 -10.05 -2.67
C PHE A 204 1.33 -10.04 -3.54
N TYR A 205 0.34 -10.80 -3.08
CA TYR A 205 -1.01 -10.78 -3.63
C TYR A 205 -1.99 -10.25 -2.59
N HIS A 206 -2.79 -9.27 -2.97
CA HIS A 206 -3.88 -8.71 -2.17
C HIS A 206 -5.20 -9.40 -2.53
N CYS A 207 -5.89 -9.96 -1.55
CA CYS A 207 -7.14 -10.69 -1.77
C CYS A 207 -8.36 -9.76 -1.86
N HIS A 208 -9.34 -10.16 -2.69
CA HIS A 208 -10.57 -9.40 -2.92
C HIS A 208 -11.86 -10.19 -2.61
N GLY A 209 -11.76 -11.41 -2.07
CA GLY A 209 -12.92 -12.19 -1.62
C GLY A 209 -13.42 -13.22 -2.63
N TYR A 210 -13.22 -13.04 -3.93
CA TYR A 210 -13.58 -14.03 -4.94
C TYR A 210 -12.71 -15.29 -4.89
N GLU A 211 -11.56 -15.24 -4.23
CA GLU A 211 -10.70 -16.40 -4.00
C GLU A 211 -11.27 -17.37 -2.96
N PHE A 212 -12.32 -16.97 -2.24
CA PHE A 212 -12.97 -17.85 -1.27
C PHE A 212 -14.07 -18.73 -1.88
N GLU A 213 -14.17 -18.77 -3.23
CA GLU A 213 -14.97 -19.77 -3.92
C GLU A 213 -14.59 -21.18 -3.46
N PRO A 214 -15.58 -22.07 -3.18
CA PRO A 214 -15.31 -23.43 -2.72
C PRO A 214 -14.46 -24.23 -3.70
N HIS A 215 -13.41 -24.89 -3.20
CA HIS A 215 -12.57 -25.77 -4.00
C HIS A 215 -12.09 -26.97 -3.17
N GLY A 216 -12.44 -28.18 -3.60
CA GLY A 216 -12.08 -29.40 -2.89
C GLY A 216 -12.58 -29.40 -1.44
N GLN A 217 -11.69 -29.51 -0.48
CA GLN A 217 -11.99 -29.43 0.96
C GLN A 217 -11.77 -28.02 1.52
N GLY A 218 -11.51 -27.03 0.68
CA GLY A 218 -11.22 -25.66 1.07
C GLY A 218 -11.77 -24.66 0.06
N THR A 219 -10.93 -23.70 -0.32
CA THR A 219 -11.25 -22.61 -1.22
C THR A 219 -10.15 -22.40 -2.27
N LEU A 220 -10.37 -21.59 -3.28
CA LEU A 220 -9.33 -21.21 -4.23
C LEU A 220 -8.21 -20.40 -3.55
N MET A 221 -8.49 -19.70 -2.44
CA MET A 221 -7.43 -19.07 -1.62
C MET A 221 -6.48 -20.14 -1.04
N ASP A 222 -7.02 -21.28 -0.59
CA ASP A 222 -6.19 -22.41 -0.14
C ASP A 222 -5.30 -22.93 -1.28
N LEU A 223 -5.85 -23.03 -2.50
CA LEU A 223 -5.11 -23.42 -3.68
C LEU A 223 -3.97 -22.44 -3.99
N LEU A 224 -4.22 -21.12 -3.99
CA LEU A 224 -3.18 -20.09 -4.17
C LEU A 224 -2.08 -20.21 -3.11
N MET A 225 -2.46 -20.42 -1.84
CA MET A 225 -1.50 -20.61 -0.75
C MET A 225 -0.61 -21.84 -0.95
N GLN A 226 -1.14 -22.91 -1.53
CA GLN A 226 -0.43 -24.17 -1.76
C GLN A 226 0.44 -24.15 -3.03
N GLU A 227 -0.04 -23.53 -4.10
CA GLU A 227 0.62 -23.49 -5.41
C GLU A 227 1.70 -22.39 -5.53
N THR A 228 1.76 -21.47 -4.57
CA THR A 228 2.75 -20.39 -4.59
C THR A 228 3.92 -20.62 -3.64
N ASP A 229 5.14 -20.31 -4.10
CA ASP A 229 6.37 -20.48 -3.34
C ASP A 229 6.42 -19.46 -2.17
N PRO A 230 6.42 -19.91 -0.92
CA PRO A 230 6.41 -19.04 0.24
C PRO A 230 7.67 -18.20 0.41
N ARG A 231 8.76 -18.51 -0.31
CA ARG A 231 10.00 -17.70 -0.31
C ARG A 231 9.86 -16.44 -1.15
N HIS A 232 9.00 -16.49 -2.18
CA HIS A 232 8.89 -15.44 -3.18
C HIS A 232 7.54 -14.72 -3.18
N VAL A 233 6.48 -15.40 -2.70
CA VAL A 233 5.11 -14.88 -2.74
C VAL A 233 4.59 -14.72 -1.32
N ALA A 234 4.34 -13.49 -0.91
CA ALA A 234 3.60 -13.13 0.29
C ALA A 234 2.15 -12.81 -0.05
N PHE A 235 1.35 -12.57 0.97
CA PHE A 235 -0.05 -12.15 0.82
C PHE A 235 -0.32 -10.92 1.67
N GLU A 236 -1.23 -10.10 1.18
CA GLU A 236 -1.85 -9.01 1.91
C GLU A 236 -3.31 -9.35 2.16
N MET A 237 -3.69 -9.34 3.43
CA MET A 237 -5.06 -9.59 3.83
C MET A 237 -5.84 -8.28 3.85
N ASP A 238 -6.88 -8.16 3.03
CA ASP A 238 -7.93 -7.18 3.28
C ASP A 238 -8.97 -7.78 4.24
N THR A 239 -9.16 -7.13 5.38
CA THR A 239 -10.03 -7.64 6.44
C THR A 239 -11.50 -7.69 6.02
N THR A 240 -11.98 -6.72 5.24
CA THR A 240 -13.33 -6.70 4.70
C THR A 240 -13.51 -7.75 3.61
N TRP A 241 -12.56 -7.88 2.70
CA TRP A 241 -12.63 -8.85 1.60
C TRP A 241 -12.48 -10.31 2.05
N VAL A 242 -11.92 -10.57 3.21
CA VAL A 242 -12.01 -11.90 3.85
C VAL A 242 -13.34 -12.08 4.57
N PHE A 243 -13.84 -11.04 5.24
CA PHE A 243 -15.09 -11.11 6.01
C PHE A 243 -16.34 -11.13 5.12
N PHE A 244 -16.35 -10.38 4.02
CA PHE A 244 -17.51 -10.23 3.14
C PHE A 244 -17.99 -11.54 2.51
N PRO A 245 -17.13 -12.48 2.03
CA PRO A 245 -17.54 -13.81 1.61
C PRO A 245 -17.95 -14.76 2.74
N GLY A 246 -17.91 -14.29 4.02
CA GLY A 246 -18.33 -15.07 5.18
C GLY A 246 -17.19 -15.79 5.89
N GLN A 247 -15.94 -15.41 5.63
CA GLN A 247 -14.78 -15.99 6.30
C GLN A 247 -14.39 -15.20 7.55
N ASP A 248 -13.64 -15.83 8.47
CA ASP A 248 -13.09 -15.18 9.66
C ASP A 248 -11.63 -14.75 9.39
N PRO A 249 -11.34 -13.41 9.31
CA PRO A 249 -9.98 -12.94 9.10
C PRO A 249 -8.97 -13.43 10.15
N ALA A 250 -9.37 -13.54 11.42
CA ALA A 250 -8.49 -14.02 12.48
C ALA A 250 -8.14 -15.51 12.28
N ALA A 251 -9.11 -16.32 11.86
CA ALA A 251 -8.86 -17.72 11.54
C ALA A 251 -7.93 -17.88 10.32
N TRP A 252 -8.11 -17.09 9.27
CA TRP A 252 -7.26 -17.12 8.07
C TRP A 252 -5.83 -16.67 8.37
N LEU A 253 -5.62 -15.67 9.20
CA LEU A 253 -4.29 -15.29 9.68
C LEU A 253 -3.58 -16.47 10.35
N LEU A 254 -4.28 -17.17 11.24
CA LEU A 254 -3.72 -18.30 11.99
C LEU A 254 -3.56 -19.57 11.15
N LYS A 255 -4.35 -19.73 10.08
CA LYS A 255 -4.27 -20.88 9.16
C LYS A 255 -2.97 -20.88 8.34
N TYR A 256 -2.52 -19.70 7.91
CA TYR A 256 -1.31 -19.51 7.09
C TYR A 256 -0.38 -18.43 7.67
N PRO A 257 0.17 -18.63 8.88
CA PRO A 257 0.81 -17.57 9.66
C PRO A 257 2.08 -16.99 9.02
N SER A 258 2.76 -17.73 8.11
CA SER A 258 3.97 -17.26 7.43
C SER A 258 3.71 -16.54 6.11
N ARG A 259 2.45 -16.57 5.62
CA ARG A 259 2.12 -16.04 4.30
C ARG A 259 1.62 -14.60 4.34
N TRP A 260 0.87 -14.21 5.37
CA TRP A 260 0.31 -12.87 5.54
C TRP A 260 1.36 -11.91 6.09
N GLN A 261 1.89 -11.04 5.22
CA GLN A 261 2.91 -10.08 5.62
C GLN A 261 2.38 -8.65 5.72
N LEU A 262 1.34 -8.34 4.96
CA LEU A 262 0.68 -7.05 4.89
C LEU A 262 -0.81 -7.20 5.20
N MET A 263 -1.45 -6.12 5.64
CA MET A 263 -2.90 -6.09 5.86
C MET A 263 -3.49 -4.74 5.48
N HIS A 264 -4.64 -4.77 4.79
CA HIS A 264 -5.56 -3.64 4.78
C HIS A 264 -6.51 -3.73 5.97
N LEU A 265 -6.54 -2.65 6.73
CA LEU A 265 -7.48 -2.46 7.83
C LEU A 265 -8.70 -1.72 7.27
N LYS A 266 -9.78 -2.46 7.03
CA LYS A 266 -11.01 -2.01 6.40
C LYS A 266 -12.20 -2.63 7.12
N ASP A 267 -13.19 -1.84 7.50
CA ASP A 267 -14.33 -2.33 8.30
C ASP A 267 -15.63 -2.21 7.52
N LEU A 268 -16.45 -3.25 7.60
CA LEU A 268 -17.71 -3.37 6.89
C LEU A 268 -18.88 -2.88 7.74
N LYS A 269 -19.68 -1.98 7.21
CA LYS A 269 -20.88 -1.39 7.84
C LYS A 269 -21.82 -2.46 8.39
N LYS A 270 -22.34 -2.23 9.58
CA LYS A 270 -23.33 -3.11 10.23
C LYS A 270 -24.58 -3.29 9.37
N GLY A 271 -25.02 -4.54 9.27
CA GLY A 271 -26.22 -4.91 8.52
C GLY A 271 -26.00 -5.16 7.02
N VAL A 272 -24.79 -4.95 6.50
CA VAL A 272 -24.44 -5.42 5.17
C VAL A 272 -24.40 -6.96 5.18
N ALA A 273 -25.12 -7.59 4.26
CA ALA A 273 -25.13 -9.04 4.15
C ALA A 273 -23.76 -9.56 3.68
N THR A 274 -23.35 -10.67 4.25
CA THR A 274 -22.12 -11.40 3.90
C THR A 274 -22.43 -12.67 3.10
N GLY A 275 -21.42 -13.32 2.53
CA GLY A 275 -21.56 -14.53 1.73
C GLY A 275 -21.41 -14.29 0.22
N SER A 276 -21.11 -13.07 -0.21
CA SER A 276 -20.83 -12.75 -1.61
C SER A 276 -19.34 -12.83 -1.91
N MET A 277 -18.98 -13.50 -2.99
CA MET A 277 -17.62 -13.62 -3.52
C MET A 277 -17.41 -12.73 -4.75
N SER A 278 -18.15 -11.61 -4.83
CA SER A 278 -18.10 -10.71 -5.99
C SER A 278 -16.83 -9.87 -6.10
N GLY A 279 -16.05 -9.75 -5.01
CA GLY A 279 -14.94 -8.81 -4.93
C GLY A 279 -15.35 -7.34 -5.05
N SER A 280 -16.64 -7.04 -4.82
CA SER A 280 -17.20 -5.70 -4.98
C SER A 280 -18.38 -5.47 -4.04
N THR A 281 -18.43 -4.27 -3.46
CA THR A 281 -19.57 -3.79 -2.67
C THR A 281 -19.71 -2.28 -2.86
N ASP A 282 -20.80 -1.68 -2.36
CA ASP A 282 -20.91 -0.22 -2.34
C ASP A 282 -19.77 0.37 -1.49
N PRO A 283 -18.94 1.27 -2.03
CA PRO A 283 -17.88 1.93 -1.27
C PRO A 283 -18.37 2.60 0.03
N ASN A 284 -19.63 3.02 0.11
CA ASN A 284 -20.21 3.58 1.33
C ASN A 284 -20.51 2.53 2.41
N ASN A 285 -20.19 1.26 2.16
CA ASN A 285 -20.17 0.22 3.18
C ASN A 285 -18.88 0.20 3.98
N ASP A 286 -17.85 0.91 3.54
CA ASP A 286 -16.64 1.14 4.34
C ASP A 286 -16.95 2.17 5.43
N VAL A 287 -16.55 1.85 6.64
CA VAL A 287 -16.83 2.67 7.84
C VAL A 287 -15.60 2.77 8.73
N VAL A 288 -15.62 3.74 9.64
CA VAL A 288 -14.57 3.89 10.67
C VAL A 288 -14.31 2.56 11.36
N LEU A 289 -13.05 2.18 11.49
CA LEU A 289 -12.63 0.94 12.16
C LEU A 289 -13.26 0.83 13.55
N GLY A 290 -13.80 -0.34 13.88
CA GLY A 290 -14.47 -0.64 15.15
C GLY A 290 -15.93 -0.21 15.21
N THR A 291 -16.46 0.47 14.20
CA THR A 291 -17.89 0.81 14.14
C THR A 291 -18.69 -0.18 13.30
N GLY A 292 -18.00 -0.98 12.49
CA GLY A 292 -18.58 -1.98 11.60
C GLY A 292 -18.85 -3.34 12.26
N GLN A 293 -18.72 -4.40 11.47
CA GLN A 293 -19.06 -5.77 11.85
C GLN A 293 -17.84 -6.60 12.30
N LEU A 294 -16.61 -6.17 11.99
CA LEU A 294 -15.42 -6.97 12.20
C LEU A 294 -15.01 -7.05 13.69
N ASN A 295 -14.53 -8.22 14.12
CA ASN A 295 -14.01 -8.43 15.47
C ASN A 295 -12.53 -8.00 15.56
N TRP A 296 -12.28 -6.70 15.61
CA TRP A 296 -10.95 -6.11 15.61
C TRP A 296 -10.02 -6.65 16.71
N PRO A 297 -10.45 -6.80 17.98
CA PRO A 297 -9.59 -7.40 19.01
C PRO A 297 -9.06 -8.77 18.62
N SER A 298 -9.90 -9.65 18.06
CA SER A 298 -9.50 -10.98 17.60
C SER A 298 -8.53 -10.90 16.40
N ILE A 299 -8.85 -10.08 15.40
CA ILE A 299 -8.05 -9.91 14.20
C ILE A 299 -6.65 -9.37 14.53
N LEU A 300 -6.58 -8.26 15.28
CA LEU A 300 -5.29 -7.63 15.62
C LEU A 300 -4.44 -8.51 16.55
N LYS A 301 -5.07 -9.28 17.44
CA LYS A 301 -4.38 -10.29 18.27
C LYS A 301 -3.77 -11.39 17.42
N ALA A 302 -4.51 -11.90 16.41
CA ALA A 302 -4.01 -12.91 15.47
C ALA A 302 -2.87 -12.34 14.62
N ALA A 303 -3.04 -11.15 14.04
CA ALA A 303 -2.04 -10.47 13.22
C ALA A 303 -0.73 -10.22 14.00
N ARG A 304 -0.81 -9.76 15.25
CA ARG A 304 0.35 -9.61 16.14
C ARG A 304 1.04 -10.94 16.41
N LYS A 305 0.26 -12.01 16.66
CA LYS A 305 0.80 -13.35 16.93
C LYS A 305 1.62 -13.90 15.77
N ILE A 306 1.21 -13.68 14.54
CA ILE A 306 1.90 -14.15 13.34
C ILE A 306 3.00 -13.21 12.84
N GLY A 307 3.06 -11.97 13.37
CA GLY A 307 4.09 -11.00 13.01
C GLY A 307 3.85 -10.29 11.67
N VAL A 308 2.61 -9.87 11.39
CA VAL A 308 2.31 -9.00 10.24
C VAL A 308 3.23 -7.78 10.27
N LYS A 309 3.82 -7.44 9.13
CA LYS A 309 4.89 -6.42 9.05
C LYS A 309 4.36 -5.00 8.91
N TYR A 310 3.30 -4.81 8.11
CA TYR A 310 2.70 -3.50 7.86
C TYR A 310 1.18 -3.61 7.81
N TYR A 311 0.54 -2.55 8.26
CA TYR A 311 -0.91 -2.42 8.28
C TYR A 311 -1.26 -1.10 7.59
N PHE A 312 -2.10 -1.14 6.56
CA PHE A 312 -2.55 0.05 5.85
C PHE A 312 -4.05 0.24 6.09
N ILE A 313 -4.47 1.41 6.56
CA ILE A 313 -5.88 1.76 6.52
C ILE A 313 -6.27 1.90 5.05
N GLU A 314 -7.36 1.26 4.65
CA GLU A 314 -8.04 1.51 3.39
C GLU A 314 -9.50 1.83 3.65
N ASP A 315 -9.99 2.89 3.01
CA ASP A 315 -11.37 3.35 3.11
C ASP A 315 -11.76 3.92 1.75
N GLU A 316 -12.71 3.28 1.09
CA GLU A 316 -13.13 3.66 -0.26
C GLU A 316 -14.35 4.59 -0.27
N ALA A 317 -14.95 4.86 0.91
CA ALA A 317 -16.09 5.74 1.02
C ALA A 317 -15.77 7.16 0.52
N ALA A 318 -16.76 7.86 0.00
CA ALA A 318 -16.59 9.25 -0.41
C ALA A 318 -16.14 10.17 0.73
N VAL A 319 -16.40 9.76 1.98
CA VAL A 319 -16.04 10.45 3.22
C VAL A 319 -14.79 9.87 3.90
N ALA A 320 -13.97 9.11 3.15
CA ALA A 320 -12.72 8.54 3.67
C ALA A 320 -11.81 9.57 4.36
N PRO A 321 -11.63 10.82 3.84
CA PRO A 321 -10.80 11.82 4.52
C PRO A 321 -11.25 12.13 5.96
N GLU A 322 -12.54 12.03 6.26
CA GLU A 322 -13.12 12.27 7.59
C GLU A 322 -13.08 11.00 8.46
N GLN A 323 -13.12 9.82 7.85
CA GLN A 323 -13.13 8.53 8.54
C GLN A 323 -11.73 8.09 8.97
N ILE A 324 -10.70 8.30 8.13
CA ILE A 324 -9.32 7.87 8.41
C ILE A 324 -8.79 8.39 9.77
N PRO A 325 -8.92 9.68 10.13
CA PRO A 325 -8.49 10.16 11.46
C PRO A 325 -9.22 9.47 12.63
N GLN A 326 -10.46 9.06 12.40
CA GLN A 326 -11.25 8.35 13.43
C GLN A 326 -10.78 6.90 13.56
N SER A 327 -10.44 6.26 12.44
CA SER A 327 -9.88 4.92 12.40
C SER A 327 -8.51 4.85 13.08
N LEU A 328 -7.66 5.87 12.90
CA LEU A 328 -6.40 6.00 13.63
C LEU A 328 -6.62 6.09 15.15
N ARG A 329 -7.57 6.92 15.60
CA ARG A 329 -7.93 7.02 17.03
C ARG A 329 -8.47 5.71 17.59
N TYR A 330 -9.24 4.95 16.80
CA TYR A 330 -9.70 3.63 17.22
C TYR A 330 -8.51 2.69 17.48
N LEU A 331 -7.54 2.63 16.59
CA LEU A 331 -6.34 1.79 16.73
C LEU A 331 -5.50 2.17 17.97
N GLU A 332 -5.45 3.44 18.34
CA GLU A 332 -4.80 3.91 19.58
C GLU A 332 -5.50 3.40 20.85
N GLN A 333 -6.79 3.21 20.78
CA GLN A 333 -7.64 2.89 21.94
C GLN A 333 -7.98 1.41 22.07
N VAL A 334 -7.92 0.63 20.96
CA VAL A 334 -8.29 -0.78 20.96
C VAL A 334 -7.46 -1.59 21.95
N ARG A 335 -8.12 -2.58 22.61
CA ARG A 335 -7.48 -3.47 23.60
C ARG A 335 -7.66 -4.92 23.19
N PHE A 336 -6.57 -5.71 23.26
CA PHE A 336 -6.57 -7.14 22.95
C PHE A 336 -5.33 -7.86 23.50
#